data_a2189e47a513c155fab31976506dc189
#
_entry.id   a2189e47a513c155fab31976506dc189
#
_cell.length_a   1.000
_cell.length_b   1.000
_cell.length_c   1.000
_cell.angle_alpha   90.00
_cell.angle_beta   90.00
_cell.angle_gamma   90.00
#
_symmetry.space_group_name_H-M   'P 1'
#
loop_
_entity.id
_entity.type
_entity.pdbx_description
1 polymer ?
#
loop_
_entity_poly.entity_id
_entity_poly.type
_entity_poly.pdbx_seq_one_letter_code
_entity_poly.pdbx_strand_id
1 'polypeptide(L)'
;MAKQAKGMKSITNLAFEKTYGQMPSDGTWYQQPINKNALTGKQSLIQSNTITGRRDMTEPGIGQMDASGQLELPLDVRNIGNILKGLFGAPTTTAGTKEGTYKHVFKVTDEIPSLTIEKGFPDIGLFFTYTGTKFNKFSLTAQVGNNETTYTVDTMASNETEAKKTAATAPTALKLTRFNNVNASVKEGGTALATCRKMQLDINNNLDGDTYCLNGSSIRPSINEGMSEITGNIETLFEDDAQLQKAMNSTETSLELEFTRDNFSLTFSVPEVILERATPGISGPKGITQTLNFRGYYADDTGNSIITVTLINDVATY
;
A
#
# COMPACT_ATOMS: atom_id res chain seq x y z
N MET A 1 8.43 8.52 -37.95
CA MET A 1 9.26 8.58 -36.73
C MET A 1 8.61 7.69 -35.66
N ALA A 2 9.38 6.85 -34.99
CA ALA A 2 8.89 6.09 -33.85
C ALA A 2 8.38 7.06 -32.76
N LYS A 3 7.22 6.79 -32.20
CA LYS A 3 6.66 7.61 -31.11
C LYS A 3 7.26 7.12 -29.80
N GLN A 4 7.80 8.04 -29.00
CA GLN A 4 8.21 7.76 -27.62
C GLN A 4 6.95 7.66 -26.74
N ALA A 5 6.90 6.66 -25.86
CA ALA A 5 5.85 6.57 -24.83
C ALA A 5 5.89 7.80 -23.90
N LYS A 6 4.71 8.30 -23.55
CA LYS A 6 4.56 9.48 -22.67
C LYS A 6 3.93 9.05 -21.34
N GLY A 7 4.60 9.34 -20.23
CA GLY A 7 4.10 9.01 -18.90
C GLY A 7 2.67 9.52 -18.63
N MET A 8 2.34 10.73 -19.08
CA MET A 8 1.00 11.32 -18.94
C MET A 8 -0.13 10.53 -19.66
N LYS A 9 0.22 9.64 -20.56
CA LYS A 9 -0.72 8.76 -21.29
C LYS A 9 -0.69 7.33 -20.81
N SER A 10 0.19 7.00 -19.86
CA SER A 10 0.21 5.68 -19.28
C SER A 10 -1.06 5.42 -18.47
N ILE A 11 -1.46 4.17 -18.42
CA ILE A 11 -2.60 3.70 -17.63
C ILE A 11 -2.13 2.62 -16.67
N THR A 12 -2.83 2.54 -15.53
CA THR A 12 -2.69 1.45 -14.57
C THR A 12 -4.08 0.93 -14.24
N ASN A 13 -4.31 -0.34 -14.55
CA ASN A 13 -5.56 -1.03 -14.26
C ASN A 13 -5.28 -2.17 -13.30
N LEU A 14 -6.22 -2.49 -12.43
CA LEU A 14 -6.16 -3.66 -11.56
C LEU A 14 -7.45 -4.47 -11.62
N ALA A 15 -7.33 -5.77 -11.45
CA ALA A 15 -8.45 -6.70 -11.29
C ALA A 15 -8.09 -7.75 -10.24
N PHE A 16 -9.09 -8.15 -9.42
CA PHE A 16 -8.90 -9.22 -8.44
C PHE A 16 -8.95 -10.57 -9.10
N GLU A 17 -8.00 -11.43 -8.79
CA GLU A 17 -7.93 -12.79 -9.31
C GLU A 17 -8.84 -13.72 -8.53
N LYS A 18 -9.46 -14.70 -9.23
CA LYS A 18 -10.19 -15.80 -8.59
C LYS A 18 -9.26 -16.96 -8.23
N THR A 19 -8.20 -17.12 -9.00
CA THR A 19 -7.13 -18.10 -8.79
C THR A 19 -5.81 -17.39 -8.91
N TYR A 20 -4.92 -17.58 -7.95
CA TYR A 20 -3.60 -16.98 -7.92
C TYR A 20 -2.85 -17.13 -9.24
N GLY A 21 -2.30 -16.04 -9.74
CA GLY A 21 -1.49 -16.01 -10.97
C GLY A 21 -2.29 -16.16 -12.26
N GLN A 22 -3.61 -16.20 -12.21
CA GLN A 22 -4.48 -16.30 -13.38
C GLN A 22 -5.24 -15.00 -13.62
N MET A 23 -4.91 -14.32 -14.71
CA MET A 23 -5.61 -13.12 -15.13
C MET A 23 -7.10 -13.41 -15.32
N PRO A 24 -8.01 -12.63 -14.71
CA PRO A 24 -9.45 -12.83 -14.84
C PRO A 24 -9.91 -12.55 -16.28
N SER A 25 -10.60 -13.51 -16.88
CA SER A 25 -11.20 -13.36 -18.22
C SER A 25 -12.52 -12.57 -18.20
N ASP A 26 -13.24 -12.62 -17.08
CA ASP A 26 -14.56 -12.05 -16.84
C ASP A 26 -14.59 -11.10 -15.64
N GLY A 27 -13.42 -10.70 -15.13
CA GLY A 27 -13.28 -9.84 -13.96
C GLY A 27 -13.57 -8.36 -14.25
N THR A 28 -14.01 -7.65 -13.22
CA THR A 28 -14.10 -6.19 -13.27
C THR A 28 -12.70 -5.59 -13.13
N TRP A 29 -12.33 -4.79 -14.11
CA TRP A 29 -11.12 -4.01 -14.08
C TRP A 29 -11.40 -2.62 -13.53
N TYR A 30 -10.49 -2.11 -12.69
CA TYR A 30 -10.55 -0.77 -12.13
C TYR A 30 -9.34 0.03 -12.60
N GLN A 31 -9.59 1.16 -13.26
CA GLN A 31 -8.54 2.11 -13.61
C GLN A 31 -8.12 2.89 -12.35
N GLN A 32 -6.82 2.83 -12.02
CA GLN A 32 -6.29 3.53 -10.86
C GLN A 32 -5.64 4.86 -11.27
N PRO A 33 -5.98 5.97 -10.61
CA PRO A 33 -5.20 7.20 -10.72
C PRO A 33 -3.86 6.98 -10.00
N ILE A 34 -2.75 7.24 -10.69
CA ILE A 34 -1.40 7.06 -10.16
C ILE A 34 -0.56 8.30 -10.34
N ASN A 35 0.36 8.55 -9.41
CA ASN A 35 1.45 9.50 -9.55
C ASN A 35 2.70 8.80 -10.11
N LYS A 36 2.93 7.54 -9.72
CA LYS A 36 4.06 6.73 -10.17
C LYS A 36 3.71 5.24 -10.17
N ASN A 37 4.20 4.53 -11.18
CA ASN A 37 4.16 3.06 -11.25
C ASN A 37 5.55 2.54 -11.58
N ALA A 38 6.25 2.02 -10.57
CA ALA A 38 7.58 1.45 -10.68
C ALA A 38 7.57 -0.09 -10.72
N LEU A 39 6.39 -0.73 -10.86
CA LEU A 39 6.27 -2.18 -11.01
C LEU A 39 6.96 -2.63 -12.29
N THR A 40 7.93 -3.54 -12.18
CA THR A 40 8.73 -4.05 -13.29
C THR A 40 9.06 -5.52 -13.09
N GLY A 41 9.11 -6.28 -14.20
CA GLY A 41 9.66 -7.61 -14.22
C GLY A 41 11.15 -7.58 -14.59
N LYS A 42 11.95 -8.37 -13.90
CA LYS A 42 13.40 -8.50 -14.11
C LYS A 42 13.82 -9.95 -14.10
N GLN A 43 14.73 -10.30 -15.00
CA GLN A 43 15.44 -11.58 -14.96
C GLN A 43 16.94 -11.30 -15.02
N SER A 44 17.70 -11.85 -14.07
CA SER A 44 19.15 -11.76 -14.07
C SER A 44 19.76 -12.75 -15.04
N LEU A 45 20.94 -12.42 -15.58
CA LEU A 45 21.76 -13.35 -16.33
C LEU A 45 22.71 -14.11 -15.39
N ILE A 46 22.76 -15.44 -15.55
CA ILE A 46 23.64 -16.31 -14.78
C ILE A 46 24.91 -16.54 -15.59
N GLN A 47 26.02 -16.00 -15.11
CA GLN A 47 27.33 -16.14 -15.76
C GLN A 47 27.99 -17.46 -15.33
N SER A 48 28.52 -18.21 -16.31
CA SER A 48 29.29 -19.43 -16.06
C SER A 48 30.80 -19.13 -15.97
N ASN A 49 31.46 -19.76 -15.02
CA ASN A 49 32.93 -19.75 -14.89
C ASN A 49 33.57 -21.01 -15.54
N THR A 50 32.88 -21.65 -16.48
CA THR A 50 33.36 -22.86 -17.14
C THR A 50 34.67 -22.60 -17.92
N ILE A 51 35.69 -23.41 -17.67
CA ILE A 51 36.97 -23.34 -18.37
C ILE A 51 36.86 -24.07 -19.72
N THR A 52 36.95 -23.31 -20.81
CA THR A 52 36.83 -23.83 -22.19
C THR A 52 38.15 -23.79 -22.97
N GLY A 53 39.27 -23.42 -22.30
CA GLY A 53 40.55 -23.17 -22.99
C GLY A 53 40.59 -21.83 -23.72
N ARG A 54 39.56 -21.04 -23.66
CA ARG A 54 39.45 -19.68 -24.23
C ARG A 54 39.44 -18.62 -23.12
N ARG A 55 39.87 -17.41 -23.45
CA ARG A 55 39.80 -16.25 -22.56
C ARG A 55 38.40 -15.65 -22.50
N ASP A 56 37.56 -15.95 -23.51
CA ASP A 56 36.19 -15.43 -23.63
C ASP A 56 35.24 -16.23 -22.73
N MET A 57 34.23 -15.54 -22.19
CA MET A 57 33.18 -16.16 -21.39
C MET A 57 32.20 -16.92 -22.27
N THR A 58 31.58 -17.97 -21.72
CA THR A 58 30.50 -18.72 -22.37
C THR A 58 29.19 -17.96 -22.32
N GLU A 59 28.19 -18.39 -23.07
CA GLU A 59 26.82 -17.82 -23.06
C GLU A 59 26.21 -17.88 -21.67
N PRO A 60 25.61 -16.76 -21.18
CA PRO A 60 24.97 -16.74 -19.89
C PRO A 60 23.60 -17.45 -19.91
N GLY A 61 23.21 -18.04 -18.80
CA GLY A 61 21.87 -18.55 -18.57
C GLY A 61 20.89 -17.46 -18.14
N ILE A 62 19.58 -17.75 -18.18
CA ILE A 62 18.51 -16.88 -17.69
C ILE A 62 18.12 -17.33 -16.29
N GLY A 63 18.06 -16.37 -15.33
CA GLY A 63 17.67 -16.62 -13.95
C GLY A 63 16.16 -16.56 -13.71
N GLN A 64 15.80 -16.48 -12.45
CA GLN A 64 14.41 -16.37 -12.00
C GLN A 64 13.81 -15.02 -12.38
N MET A 65 12.49 -14.99 -12.63
CA MET A 65 11.71 -13.77 -12.82
C MET A 65 11.41 -13.14 -11.45
N ASP A 66 11.85 -11.90 -11.27
CA ASP A 66 11.45 -11.06 -10.14
C ASP A 66 10.58 -9.92 -10.66
N ALA A 67 9.29 -9.99 -10.35
CA ALA A 67 8.34 -8.93 -10.68
C ALA A 67 7.93 -8.22 -9.38
N SER A 68 8.41 -6.99 -9.21
CA SER A 68 8.17 -6.20 -8.00
C SER A 68 8.27 -4.70 -8.28
N GLY A 69 7.77 -3.89 -7.36
CA GLY A 69 7.89 -2.44 -7.47
C GLY A 69 6.87 -1.70 -6.61
N GLN A 70 6.99 -0.39 -6.63
CA GLN A 70 6.17 0.51 -5.83
C GLN A 70 5.20 1.29 -6.72
N LEU A 71 3.97 1.40 -6.26
CA LEU A 71 2.96 2.31 -6.77
C LEU A 71 2.87 3.51 -5.84
N GLU A 72 2.77 4.73 -6.39
CA GLU A 72 2.44 5.94 -5.65
C GLU A 72 1.12 6.49 -6.18
N LEU A 73 0.15 6.67 -5.28
CA LEU A 73 -1.21 7.06 -5.59
C LEU A 73 -1.65 8.28 -4.76
N PRO A 74 -2.51 9.14 -5.32
CA PRO A 74 -3.15 10.18 -4.55
C PRO A 74 -4.12 9.57 -3.53
N LEU A 75 -4.15 10.09 -2.30
CA LEU A 75 -5.15 9.66 -1.32
C LEU A 75 -6.52 10.19 -1.73
N ASP A 76 -7.42 9.30 -2.10
CA ASP A 76 -8.75 9.66 -2.56
C ASP A 76 -9.86 8.85 -1.88
N VAL A 77 -11.09 9.36 -2.03
CA VAL A 77 -12.29 8.86 -1.35
C VAL A 77 -12.73 7.47 -1.86
N ARG A 78 -12.43 7.10 -3.11
CA ARG A 78 -13.01 5.92 -3.76
C ARG A 78 -11.99 4.88 -4.15
N ASN A 79 -10.96 5.27 -4.91
CA ASN A 79 -9.99 4.32 -5.46
C ASN A 79 -9.16 3.63 -4.36
N ILE A 80 -8.97 4.29 -3.21
CA ILE A 80 -8.29 3.72 -2.04
C ILE A 80 -8.94 2.41 -1.57
N GLY A 81 -10.27 2.25 -1.73
CA GLY A 81 -10.98 1.04 -1.31
C GLY A 81 -10.51 -0.23 -2.04
N ASN A 82 -10.14 -0.12 -3.33
CA ASN A 82 -9.54 -1.23 -4.07
C ASN A 82 -8.17 -1.62 -3.52
N ILE A 83 -7.38 -0.63 -3.11
CA ILE A 83 -6.06 -0.85 -2.51
C ILE A 83 -6.21 -1.48 -1.12
N LEU A 84 -7.12 -0.96 -0.29
CA LEU A 84 -7.41 -1.53 1.03
C LEU A 84 -7.91 -2.98 0.92
N LYS A 85 -8.76 -3.29 -0.07
CA LYS A 85 -9.16 -4.67 -0.33
C LYS A 85 -7.99 -5.56 -0.70
N GLY A 86 -7.04 -5.07 -1.49
CA GLY A 86 -5.82 -5.81 -1.82
C GLY A 86 -4.87 -6.03 -0.62
N LEU A 87 -4.89 -5.12 0.37
CA LEU A 87 -4.07 -5.19 1.58
C LEU A 87 -4.66 -6.07 2.69
N PHE A 88 -5.99 -6.05 2.84
CA PHE A 88 -6.68 -6.62 3.99
C PHE A 88 -7.71 -7.71 3.64
N GLY A 89 -8.04 -7.89 2.36
CA GLY A 89 -9.17 -8.69 1.94
C GLY A 89 -10.48 -7.89 1.81
N ALA A 90 -11.58 -8.60 1.57
CA ALA A 90 -12.89 -7.97 1.38
C ALA A 90 -13.38 -7.28 2.66
N PRO A 91 -13.90 -6.04 2.57
CA PRO A 91 -14.42 -5.34 3.73
C PRO A 91 -15.78 -5.89 4.18
N THR A 92 -16.11 -5.69 5.45
CA THR A 92 -17.50 -5.73 5.90
C THR A 92 -18.18 -4.42 5.52
N THR A 93 -19.17 -4.48 4.64
CA THR A 93 -19.87 -3.29 4.13
C THR A 93 -21.27 -3.19 4.72
N THR A 94 -21.62 -2.00 5.23
CA THR A 94 -22.93 -1.64 5.75
C THR A 94 -23.37 -0.29 5.18
N ALA A 95 -24.67 0.03 5.31
CA ALA A 95 -25.11 1.38 4.98
C ALA A 95 -24.41 2.42 5.83
N GLY A 96 -24.01 3.53 5.24
CA GLY A 96 -23.44 4.67 5.95
C GLY A 96 -24.50 5.47 6.72
N THR A 97 -24.05 6.43 7.52
CA THR A 97 -24.96 7.30 8.29
C THR A 97 -25.66 8.34 7.43
N LYS A 98 -25.11 8.68 6.28
CA LYS A 98 -25.70 9.59 5.30
C LYS A 98 -26.30 8.81 4.14
N GLU A 99 -27.44 9.26 3.64
CA GLU A 99 -28.08 8.65 2.48
C GLU A 99 -27.13 8.59 1.28
N GLY A 100 -27.10 7.46 0.59
CA GLY A 100 -26.21 7.20 -0.55
C GLY A 100 -24.75 6.97 -0.18
N THR A 101 -24.43 6.79 1.12
CA THR A 101 -23.08 6.39 1.55
C THR A 101 -23.05 4.98 2.09
N TYR A 102 -21.87 4.36 2.04
CA TYR A 102 -21.57 3.02 2.55
C TYR A 102 -20.36 3.08 3.47
N LYS A 103 -20.39 2.31 4.54
CA LYS A 103 -19.29 2.12 5.48
C LYS A 103 -18.63 0.78 5.20
N HIS A 104 -17.36 0.83 4.84
CA HIS A 104 -16.51 -0.33 4.59
C HIS A 104 -15.50 -0.45 5.73
N VAL A 105 -15.50 -1.59 6.41
CA VAL A 105 -14.57 -1.88 7.50
C VAL A 105 -13.63 -2.98 7.06
N PHE A 106 -12.33 -2.65 7.01
CA PHE A 106 -11.25 -3.56 6.69
C PHE A 106 -10.49 -3.93 7.97
N LYS A 107 -10.13 -5.19 8.10
CA LYS A 107 -9.31 -5.75 9.18
C LYS A 107 -8.27 -6.68 8.59
N VAL A 108 -7.21 -6.95 9.31
CA VAL A 108 -6.23 -7.98 8.91
C VAL A 108 -6.92 -9.33 8.80
N THR A 109 -6.67 -10.02 7.69
CA THR A 109 -7.13 -11.39 7.41
C THR A 109 -5.95 -12.33 7.26
N ASP A 110 -6.17 -13.63 7.43
CA ASP A 110 -5.12 -14.65 7.28
C ASP A 110 -4.59 -14.72 5.84
N GLU A 111 -5.45 -14.45 4.85
CA GLU A 111 -5.09 -14.44 3.44
C GLU A 111 -5.55 -13.15 2.78
N ILE A 112 -4.69 -12.55 1.96
CA ILE A 112 -5.03 -11.40 1.13
C ILE A 112 -5.23 -11.82 -0.33
N PRO A 113 -6.14 -11.16 -1.07
CA PRO A 113 -6.41 -11.53 -2.46
C PRO A 113 -5.22 -11.21 -3.36
N SER A 114 -4.99 -12.05 -4.36
CA SER A 114 -4.10 -11.71 -5.46
C SER A 114 -4.82 -10.86 -6.51
N LEU A 115 -4.02 -10.11 -7.24
CA LEU A 115 -4.46 -9.18 -8.27
C LEU A 115 -3.69 -9.41 -9.57
N THR A 116 -4.32 -9.06 -10.68
CA THR A 116 -3.63 -8.78 -11.93
C THR A 116 -3.54 -7.26 -12.08
N ILE A 117 -2.33 -6.73 -12.25
CA ILE A 117 -2.09 -5.31 -12.54
C ILE A 117 -1.63 -5.17 -13.98
N GLU A 118 -2.28 -4.29 -14.75
CA GLU A 118 -1.86 -3.91 -16.08
C GLU A 118 -1.24 -2.52 -16.06
N LYS A 119 -0.03 -2.39 -16.59
CA LYS A 119 0.65 -1.13 -16.90
C LYS A 119 0.69 -0.94 -18.41
N GLY A 120 -0.03 0.06 -18.92
CA GLY A 120 -0.17 0.28 -20.34
C GLY A 120 0.46 1.57 -20.85
N PHE A 121 0.98 1.51 -22.08
CA PHE A 121 1.46 2.63 -22.87
C PHE A 121 0.65 2.70 -24.19
N PRO A 122 -0.59 3.23 -24.15
CA PRO A 122 -1.51 3.21 -25.30
C PRO A 122 -0.97 3.92 -26.53
N ASP A 123 -0.13 4.94 -26.36
CA ASP A 123 0.44 5.73 -27.46
C ASP A 123 1.44 4.95 -28.32
N ILE A 124 1.99 3.85 -27.83
CA ILE A 124 2.87 2.92 -28.57
C ILE A 124 2.28 1.50 -28.67
N GLY A 125 1.06 1.28 -28.15
CA GLY A 125 0.38 -0.02 -28.20
C GLY A 125 1.11 -1.13 -27.44
N LEU A 126 1.61 -0.84 -26.23
CA LEU A 126 2.35 -1.77 -25.41
C LEU A 126 1.77 -1.84 -24.00
N PHE A 127 1.52 -3.06 -23.53
CA PHE A 127 0.90 -3.33 -22.23
C PHE A 127 1.66 -4.44 -21.51
N PHE A 128 1.94 -4.23 -20.24
CA PHE A 128 2.57 -5.22 -19.36
C PHE A 128 1.57 -5.64 -18.30
N THR A 129 1.34 -6.93 -18.15
CA THR A 129 0.40 -7.50 -17.20
C THR A 129 1.17 -8.31 -16.17
N TYR A 130 0.93 -7.97 -14.90
CA TYR A 130 1.56 -8.59 -13.73
C TYR A 130 0.51 -9.44 -13.03
N THR A 131 0.65 -10.77 -13.11
CA THR A 131 -0.27 -11.72 -12.47
C THR A 131 0.25 -12.22 -11.14
N GLY A 132 -0.66 -12.69 -10.26
CA GLY A 132 -0.32 -13.13 -8.91
C GLY A 132 0.26 -11.98 -8.07
N THR A 133 -0.16 -10.74 -8.33
CA THR A 133 0.32 -9.58 -7.57
C THR A 133 -0.36 -9.53 -6.20
N LYS A 134 0.45 -9.35 -5.15
CA LYS A 134 -0.02 -9.04 -3.79
C LYS A 134 0.61 -7.74 -3.30
N PHE A 135 -0.09 -7.03 -2.42
CA PHE A 135 0.39 -5.79 -1.81
C PHE A 135 1.14 -6.11 -0.51
N ASN A 136 2.43 -5.79 -0.49
CA ASN A 136 3.31 -6.08 0.64
C ASN A 136 3.28 -4.98 1.69
N LYS A 137 3.58 -3.75 1.29
CA LYS A 137 3.68 -2.64 2.23
C LYS A 137 2.86 -1.46 1.74
N PHE A 138 2.12 -0.85 2.65
CA PHE A 138 1.43 0.42 2.47
C PHE A 138 2.07 1.46 3.38
N SER A 139 2.38 2.64 2.85
CA SER A 139 2.95 3.75 3.63
C SER A 139 2.18 5.03 3.34
N LEU A 140 1.69 5.67 4.38
CA LEU A 140 0.94 6.93 4.33
C LEU A 140 1.57 7.94 5.30
N THR A 141 1.77 9.17 4.83
CA THR A 141 2.21 10.27 5.67
C THR A 141 1.20 11.42 5.58
N ALA A 142 0.62 11.78 6.71
CA ALA A 142 -0.13 13.01 6.90
C ALA A 142 0.77 14.04 7.60
N GLN A 143 0.91 15.25 7.05
CA GLN A 143 1.76 16.28 7.63
C GLN A 143 1.21 17.68 7.34
N VAL A 144 1.47 18.63 8.22
CA VAL A 144 1.13 20.02 7.96
C VAL A 144 1.84 20.52 6.71
N GLY A 145 1.09 21.19 5.83
CA GLY A 145 1.63 21.72 4.56
C GLY A 145 0.58 21.77 3.45
N ASN A 146 1.01 22.32 2.31
CA ASN A 146 0.14 22.54 1.13
C ASN A 146 0.37 21.49 0.02
N ASN A 147 1.01 20.38 0.33
CA ASN A 147 1.27 19.31 -0.63
C ASN A 147 0.06 18.38 -0.75
N GLU A 148 -0.04 17.71 -1.89
CA GLU A 148 -0.98 16.60 -2.09
C GLU A 148 -0.66 15.47 -1.10
N THR A 149 -1.70 14.89 -0.51
CA THR A 149 -1.53 13.68 0.31
C THR A 149 -1.48 12.48 -0.62
N THR A 150 -0.36 11.77 -0.59
CA THR A 150 -0.14 10.54 -1.36
C THR A 150 0.19 9.40 -0.41
N TYR A 151 0.01 8.19 -0.92
CA TYR A 151 0.47 6.97 -0.27
C TYR A 151 1.22 6.09 -1.26
N THR A 152 2.05 5.22 -0.74
CA THR A 152 2.77 4.24 -1.56
C THR A 152 2.36 2.83 -1.20
N VAL A 153 2.40 1.94 -2.20
CA VAL A 153 2.15 0.51 -2.05
C VAL A 153 3.28 -0.24 -2.71
N ASP A 154 4.02 -1.03 -1.94
CA ASP A 154 5.00 -1.96 -2.47
C ASP A 154 4.28 -3.23 -2.92
N THR A 155 4.56 -3.67 -4.12
CA THR A 155 3.91 -4.80 -4.77
C THR A 155 4.91 -5.90 -5.09
N MET A 156 4.45 -7.13 -5.02
CA MET A 156 5.19 -8.32 -5.41
C MET A 156 4.28 -9.17 -6.31
N ALA A 157 4.78 -9.59 -7.47
CA ALA A 157 4.00 -10.36 -8.44
C ALA A 157 4.68 -11.69 -8.78
N SER A 158 3.90 -12.63 -9.28
CA SER A 158 4.39 -13.92 -9.76
C SER A 158 5.11 -13.78 -11.10
N ASN A 159 4.48 -13.11 -12.06
CA ASN A 159 4.95 -13.06 -13.45
C ASN A 159 4.63 -11.72 -14.12
N GLU A 160 5.38 -11.41 -15.18
CA GLU A 160 5.10 -10.32 -16.11
C GLU A 160 4.90 -10.90 -17.52
N THR A 161 3.88 -10.43 -18.24
CA THR A 161 3.63 -10.73 -19.65
C THR A 161 3.45 -9.46 -20.47
N GLU A 162 3.98 -9.44 -21.71
CA GLU A 162 3.80 -8.35 -22.67
C GLU A 162 2.66 -8.63 -23.64
N ALA A 163 1.87 -7.60 -23.98
CA ALA A 163 0.84 -7.66 -24.99
C ALA A 163 0.78 -6.38 -25.82
N LYS A 164 0.26 -6.47 -27.06
CA LYS A 164 0.02 -5.32 -27.93
C LYS A 164 -1.37 -4.69 -27.79
N LYS A 165 -2.22 -5.31 -26.96
CA LYS A 165 -3.57 -4.83 -26.66
C LYS A 165 -3.78 -4.87 -25.15
N THR A 166 -4.61 -3.96 -24.64
CA THR A 166 -5.03 -3.98 -23.25
C THR A 166 -5.83 -5.26 -22.93
N ALA A 167 -5.56 -5.82 -21.76
CA ALA A 167 -6.37 -6.89 -21.17
C ALA A 167 -7.62 -6.30 -20.49
N ALA A 168 -7.53 -5.06 -19.98
CA ALA A 168 -8.62 -4.37 -19.32
C ALA A 168 -9.60 -3.77 -20.36
N THR A 169 -10.59 -4.56 -20.77
CA THR A 169 -11.68 -4.05 -21.62
C THR A 169 -12.69 -3.28 -20.78
N ALA A 170 -12.87 -1.98 -21.08
CA ALA A 170 -13.80 -1.09 -20.38
C ALA A 170 -13.60 -1.04 -18.83
N PRO A 171 -12.40 -0.69 -18.34
CA PRO A 171 -12.16 -0.61 -16.91
C PRO A 171 -13.02 0.46 -16.25
N THR A 172 -13.52 0.17 -15.04
CA THR A 172 -14.28 1.12 -14.23
C THR A 172 -13.34 2.21 -13.73
N ALA A 173 -13.55 3.44 -14.14
CA ALA A 173 -12.86 4.62 -13.63
C ALA A 173 -13.73 5.31 -12.55
N LEU A 174 -13.32 5.22 -11.30
CA LEU A 174 -14.00 5.91 -10.20
C LEU A 174 -13.61 7.40 -10.20
N LYS A 175 -14.58 8.27 -9.88
CA LYS A 175 -14.34 9.72 -9.81
C LYS A 175 -13.29 10.04 -8.74
N LEU A 176 -12.21 10.68 -9.14
CA LEU A 176 -11.15 11.12 -8.23
C LEU A 176 -11.64 12.29 -7.37
N THR A 177 -11.65 12.08 -6.05
CA THR A 177 -11.96 13.10 -5.03
C THR A 177 -10.92 12.96 -3.92
N ARG A 178 -9.97 13.88 -3.85
CA ARG A 178 -8.81 13.77 -2.96
C ARG A 178 -9.13 14.16 -1.53
N PHE A 179 -8.53 13.44 -0.58
CA PHE A 179 -8.26 13.96 0.75
C PHE A 179 -6.96 14.75 0.73
N ASN A 180 -6.90 15.84 1.47
CA ASN A 180 -5.70 16.66 1.63
C ASN A 180 -5.28 16.66 3.10
N ASN A 181 -4.06 17.08 3.38
CA ASN A 181 -3.55 17.16 4.75
C ASN A 181 -4.41 18.02 5.69
N VAL A 182 -5.07 19.05 5.17
CA VAL A 182 -6.03 19.89 5.94
C VAL A 182 -7.29 19.14 6.38
N ASN A 183 -7.54 17.98 5.79
CA ASN A 183 -8.65 17.10 6.16
C ASN A 183 -8.26 16.09 7.24
N ALA A 184 -6.95 16.04 7.60
CA ALA A 184 -6.42 15.06 8.53
C ALA A 184 -6.58 15.53 9.98
N SER A 185 -6.91 14.59 10.85
CA SER A 185 -6.84 14.72 12.30
C SER A 185 -6.22 13.47 12.92
N VAL A 186 -5.54 13.67 14.04
CA VAL A 186 -4.92 12.56 14.80
C VAL A 186 -5.52 12.56 16.20
N LYS A 187 -5.89 11.35 16.67
CA LYS A 187 -6.31 11.13 18.05
C LYS A 187 -5.33 10.17 18.73
N GLU A 188 -5.10 10.39 20.00
CA GLU A 188 -4.31 9.52 20.86
C GLU A 188 -5.09 9.24 22.13
N GLY A 189 -5.25 7.96 22.50
CA GLY A 189 -6.10 7.56 23.63
C GLY A 189 -7.56 8.03 23.49
N GLY A 190 -8.07 8.12 22.24
CA GLY A 190 -9.41 8.62 21.95
C GLY A 190 -9.57 10.14 21.99
N THR A 191 -8.52 10.89 22.36
CA THR A 191 -8.54 12.36 22.46
C THR A 191 -7.77 12.99 21.31
N ALA A 192 -8.26 14.10 20.75
CA ALA A 192 -7.58 14.82 19.67
C ALA A 192 -6.17 15.27 20.11
N LEU A 193 -5.15 14.88 19.34
CA LEU A 193 -3.76 15.28 19.56
C LEU A 193 -3.48 16.57 18.76
N ALA A 194 -3.92 17.70 19.34
CA ALA A 194 -3.88 19.01 18.67
C ALA A 194 -2.45 19.49 18.32
N THR A 195 -1.45 19.00 19.05
CA THR A 195 -0.02 19.32 18.83
C THR A 195 0.62 18.50 17.72
N CYS A 196 -0.08 17.51 17.14
CA CYS A 196 0.45 16.66 16.08
C CYS A 196 0.67 17.44 14.79
N ARG A 197 1.88 17.37 14.26
CA ARG A 197 2.30 18.01 13.01
C ARG A 197 2.47 17.03 11.86
N LYS A 198 2.82 15.79 12.21
CA LYS A 198 3.02 14.71 11.24
C LYS A 198 2.65 13.38 11.90
N MET A 199 1.99 12.53 11.14
CA MET A 199 1.85 11.12 11.45
C MET A 199 2.19 10.32 10.20
N GLN A 200 3.12 9.38 10.34
CA GLN A 200 3.40 8.35 9.35
C GLN A 200 2.85 7.02 9.85
N LEU A 201 2.19 6.29 8.96
CA LEU A 201 1.66 4.96 9.21
C LEU A 201 2.16 4.01 8.13
N ASP A 202 2.81 2.96 8.55
CA ASP A 202 3.29 1.86 7.73
C ASP A 202 2.56 0.57 8.10
N ILE A 203 1.98 -0.09 7.10
CA ILE A 203 1.32 -1.38 7.21
C ILE A 203 2.12 -2.36 6.36
N ASN A 204 2.64 -3.43 6.93
CA ASN A 204 3.48 -4.39 6.23
C ASN A 204 2.92 -5.82 6.42
N ASN A 205 2.61 -6.48 5.32
CA ASN A 205 2.12 -7.87 5.30
C ASN A 205 3.26 -8.89 5.35
N ASN A 206 4.53 -8.44 5.32
CA ASN A 206 5.73 -9.29 5.39
C ASN A 206 5.65 -10.50 4.45
N LEU A 207 5.29 -10.25 3.18
CA LEU A 207 5.11 -11.29 2.19
C LEU A 207 6.39 -12.06 1.93
N ASP A 208 6.30 -13.40 1.94
CA ASP A 208 7.37 -14.29 1.48
C ASP A 208 7.29 -14.48 -0.04
N GLY A 209 8.24 -13.91 -0.74
CA GLY A 209 8.38 -14.04 -2.19
C GLY A 209 9.47 -15.02 -2.63
N ASP A 210 10.17 -15.68 -1.70
CA ASP A 210 11.21 -16.67 -2.03
C ASP A 210 10.60 -18.08 -2.11
N THR A 211 9.60 -18.24 -2.97
CA THR A 211 8.81 -19.47 -3.12
C THR A 211 9.13 -20.25 -4.40
N TYR A 212 10.24 -19.93 -5.06
CA TYR A 212 10.63 -20.59 -6.30
C TYR A 212 10.85 -22.10 -6.12
N CYS A 213 10.42 -22.89 -7.10
CA CYS A 213 10.49 -24.35 -7.06
C CYS A 213 11.26 -24.91 -8.28
N LEU A 214 11.87 -26.07 -8.13
CA LEU A 214 12.51 -26.79 -9.22
C LEU A 214 11.46 -27.55 -10.06
N ASN A 215 10.60 -26.81 -10.74
CA ASN A 215 9.49 -27.32 -11.55
C ASN A 215 9.58 -26.93 -13.04
N GLY A 216 10.77 -26.45 -13.47
CA GLY A 216 11.01 -25.99 -14.83
C GLY A 216 10.44 -24.58 -15.13
N SER A 217 9.99 -23.85 -14.11
CA SER A 217 9.46 -22.49 -14.22
C SER A 217 10.36 -21.50 -13.52
N SER A 218 10.46 -20.29 -14.06
CA SER A 218 11.22 -19.18 -13.47
C SER A 218 10.35 -18.24 -12.62
N ILE A 219 9.04 -18.50 -12.50
CA ILE A 219 8.09 -17.65 -11.80
C ILE A 219 7.79 -18.16 -10.38
N ARG A 220 7.28 -17.27 -9.50
CA ARG A 220 6.82 -17.63 -8.16
C ARG A 220 5.48 -18.36 -8.21
N PRO A 221 5.39 -19.61 -7.75
CA PRO A 221 4.13 -20.37 -7.73
C PRO A 221 3.14 -19.85 -6.68
N SER A 222 3.61 -19.17 -5.66
CA SER A 222 2.81 -18.53 -4.60
C SER A 222 3.55 -17.33 -4.02
N ILE A 223 2.85 -16.49 -3.30
CA ILE A 223 3.39 -15.45 -2.41
C ILE A 223 2.60 -15.57 -1.12
N ASN A 224 3.27 -15.96 -0.04
CA ASN A 224 2.61 -16.25 1.23
C ASN A 224 2.66 -15.04 2.15
N GLU A 225 1.64 -14.87 2.99
CA GLU A 225 1.56 -13.82 3.99
C GLU A 225 2.43 -14.17 5.20
N GLY A 226 3.17 -13.16 5.71
CA GLY A 226 3.84 -13.21 6.99
C GLY A 226 2.99 -12.57 8.09
N MET A 227 3.58 -12.35 9.25
CA MET A 227 2.91 -11.59 10.32
C MET A 227 2.73 -10.14 9.92
N SER A 228 1.50 -9.64 10.00
CA SER A 228 1.21 -8.23 9.73
C SER A 228 1.86 -7.34 10.79
N GLU A 229 2.55 -6.31 10.36
CA GLU A 229 3.25 -5.35 11.21
C GLU A 229 2.71 -3.93 10.96
N ILE A 230 2.37 -3.24 12.04
CA ILE A 230 1.92 -1.85 12.02
C ILE A 230 2.94 -1.01 12.77
N THR A 231 3.58 -0.09 12.05
CA THR A 231 4.59 0.83 12.60
C THR A 231 4.37 2.24 12.09
N GLY A 232 5.07 3.18 12.68
CA GLY A 232 5.05 4.55 12.21
C GLY A 232 5.71 5.51 13.19
N ASN A 233 5.45 6.79 12.99
CA ASN A 233 5.88 7.83 13.90
C ASN A 233 4.86 8.98 13.97
N ILE A 234 4.84 9.64 15.12
CA ILE A 234 4.16 10.90 15.32
C ILE A 234 5.18 12.00 15.64
N GLU A 235 5.03 13.15 15.01
CA GLU A 235 5.77 14.38 15.37
C GLU A 235 4.80 15.38 15.98
N THR A 236 5.11 15.80 17.20
CA THR A 236 4.30 16.75 17.97
C THR A 236 5.10 17.98 18.35
N LEU A 237 4.43 19.10 18.59
CA LEU A 237 5.02 20.21 19.32
C LEU A 237 5.28 19.74 20.75
N PHE A 238 6.48 20.00 21.27
CA PHE A 238 6.84 19.61 22.62
C PHE A 238 6.38 20.71 23.60
N GLU A 239 5.14 20.58 24.09
CA GLU A 239 4.51 21.53 25.04
C GLU A 239 4.52 20.97 26.45
N ASP A 240 4.49 19.64 26.60
CA ASP A 240 4.57 18.91 27.87
C ASP A 240 5.28 17.56 27.68
N ASP A 241 5.37 16.77 28.73
CA ASP A 241 6.03 15.46 28.72
C ASP A 241 5.05 14.25 28.67
N ALA A 242 3.77 14.48 28.42
CA ALA A 242 2.75 13.44 28.51
C ALA A 242 3.05 12.22 27.61
N GLN A 243 3.35 12.44 26.31
CA GLN A 243 3.71 11.37 25.38
C GLN A 243 5.05 10.73 25.74
N LEU A 244 6.02 11.53 26.21
CA LEU A 244 7.32 11.03 26.65
C LEU A 244 7.18 10.13 27.88
N GLN A 245 6.34 10.49 28.85
CA GLN A 245 6.06 9.67 30.03
C GLN A 245 5.37 8.35 29.65
N LYS A 246 4.44 8.35 28.70
CA LYS A 246 3.85 7.11 28.16
C LYS A 246 4.92 6.22 27.54
N ALA A 247 5.81 6.80 26.70
CA ALA A 247 6.91 6.07 26.09
C ALA A 247 7.91 5.53 27.14
N MET A 248 8.24 6.32 28.17
CA MET A 248 9.15 5.92 29.25
C MET A 248 8.61 4.78 30.10
N ASN A 249 7.29 4.77 30.34
CA ASN A 249 6.62 3.80 31.19
C ASN A 249 6.05 2.62 30.37
N SER A 250 6.28 2.57 29.04
CA SER A 250 5.65 1.62 28.10
C SER A 250 4.14 1.54 28.28
N THR A 251 3.52 2.72 28.53
CA THR A 251 2.07 2.80 28.73
C THR A 251 1.37 2.60 27.39
N GLU A 252 0.46 1.67 27.36
CA GLU A 252 -0.40 1.38 26.23
C GLU A 252 -1.30 2.58 25.91
N THR A 253 -1.49 2.84 24.62
CA THR A 253 -2.39 3.85 24.11
C THR A 253 -2.96 3.43 22.76
N SER A 254 -3.88 4.20 22.21
CA SER A 254 -4.37 4.01 20.83
C SER A 254 -4.00 5.20 19.96
N LEU A 255 -3.83 4.95 18.66
CA LEU A 255 -3.64 6.00 17.65
C LEU A 255 -4.70 5.89 16.57
N GLU A 256 -5.26 7.02 16.18
CA GLU A 256 -6.22 7.13 15.09
C GLU A 256 -5.82 8.26 14.16
N LEU A 257 -5.70 7.95 12.87
CA LEU A 257 -5.51 8.92 11.79
C LEU A 257 -6.79 8.97 10.97
N GLU A 258 -7.45 10.11 10.94
CA GLU A 258 -8.72 10.31 10.25
C GLU A 258 -8.60 11.42 9.21
N PHE A 259 -9.13 11.17 8.02
CA PHE A 259 -9.36 12.15 6.97
C PHE A 259 -10.85 12.33 6.77
N THR A 260 -11.35 13.57 6.84
CA THR A 260 -12.77 13.86 6.64
C THR A 260 -12.95 14.91 5.56
N ARG A 261 -13.82 14.64 4.59
CA ARG A 261 -14.20 15.58 3.55
C ARG A 261 -15.68 15.41 3.19
N ASP A 262 -16.47 16.43 3.41
CA ASP A 262 -17.92 16.41 3.14
C ASP A 262 -18.62 15.26 3.93
N ASN A 263 -19.23 14.31 3.21
CA ASN A 263 -19.87 13.13 3.79
C ASN A 263 -18.98 11.88 3.79
N PHE A 264 -17.71 12.03 3.42
CA PHE A 264 -16.75 10.94 3.27
C PHE A 264 -15.69 10.99 4.35
N SER A 265 -15.26 9.83 4.80
CA SER A 265 -14.14 9.73 5.75
C SER A 265 -13.32 8.47 5.50
N LEU A 266 -12.06 8.56 5.88
CA LEU A 266 -11.13 7.44 5.92
C LEU A 266 -10.41 7.48 7.26
N THR A 267 -10.57 6.44 8.06
CA THR A 267 -10.02 6.35 9.41
C THR A 267 -9.16 5.11 9.53
N PHE A 268 -7.91 5.28 9.94
CA PHE A 268 -6.99 4.23 10.36
C PHE A 268 -6.94 4.22 11.87
N SER A 269 -7.41 3.15 12.52
CA SER A 269 -7.44 3.01 13.97
C SER A 269 -6.53 1.85 14.38
N VAL A 270 -5.50 2.17 15.17
CA VAL A 270 -4.58 1.20 15.80
C VAL A 270 -4.92 1.20 17.28
N PRO A 271 -5.65 0.18 17.77
CA PRO A 271 -6.21 0.20 19.12
C PRO A 271 -5.15 0.08 20.20
N GLU A 272 -4.11 -0.72 19.96
CA GLU A 272 -3.06 -1.01 20.92
C GLU A 272 -1.70 -0.58 20.37
N VAL A 273 -1.09 0.41 21.00
CA VAL A 273 0.17 1.02 20.56
C VAL A 273 1.10 1.20 21.76
N ILE A 274 2.37 0.89 21.58
CA ILE A 274 3.46 1.32 22.46
C ILE A 274 4.31 2.34 21.73
N LEU A 275 4.59 3.47 22.40
CA LEU A 275 5.48 4.50 21.90
C LEU A 275 6.93 4.19 22.28
N GLU A 276 7.86 4.36 21.35
CA GLU A 276 9.30 4.22 21.62
C GLU A 276 9.83 5.50 22.29
N ARG A 277 10.61 5.33 23.36
CA ARG A 277 11.21 6.46 24.08
C ARG A 277 12.21 7.20 23.20
N ALA A 278 11.96 8.50 22.99
CA ALA A 278 12.88 9.43 22.35
C ALA A 278 12.80 10.81 23.03
N THR A 279 13.92 11.27 23.57
CA THR A 279 14.02 12.61 24.15
C THR A 279 14.14 13.63 23.02
N PRO A 280 13.38 14.75 23.05
CA PRO A 280 13.47 15.78 22.03
C PRO A 280 14.86 16.45 22.01
N GLY A 281 15.37 16.68 20.80
CA GLY A 281 16.64 17.40 20.60
C GLY A 281 16.42 18.90 20.45
N ILE A 282 17.45 19.70 20.78
CA ILE A 282 17.46 21.14 20.54
C ILE A 282 18.29 21.40 19.28
N SER A 283 17.61 21.77 18.18
CA SER A 283 18.26 22.03 16.88
C SER A 283 18.45 23.53 16.56
N GLY A 284 18.02 24.42 17.45
CA GLY A 284 18.14 25.88 17.27
C GLY A 284 17.17 26.68 18.14
N PRO A 285 17.04 28.00 17.91
CA PRO A 285 16.25 28.90 18.78
C PRO A 285 14.73 28.84 18.52
N LYS A 286 14.26 27.96 17.65
CA LYS A 286 12.83 27.81 17.33
C LYS A 286 12.15 26.84 18.30
N GLY A 287 10.81 26.75 18.22
CA GLY A 287 10.03 25.77 18.98
C GLY A 287 10.57 24.36 18.80
N ILE A 288 10.51 23.56 19.86
CA ILE A 288 10.97 22.17 19.88
C ILE A 288 9.84 21.27 19.42
N THR A 289 10.17 20.28 18.57
CA THR A 289 9.30 19.17 18.22
C THR A 289 9.86 17.87 18.78
N GLN A 290 8.97 16.93 19.06
CA GLN A 290 9.31 15.58 19.46
C GLN A 290 8.78 14.61 18.43
N THR A 291 9.62 13.66 18.00
CA THR A 291 9.21 12.53 17.15
C THR A 291 9.29 11.25 17.99
N LEU A 292 8.18 10.54 18.08
CA LEU A 292 8.09 9.24 18.74
C LEU A 292 7.68 8.20 17.69
N ASN A 293 8.49 7.15 17.56
CA ASN A 293 8.08 5.98 16.82
C ASN A 293 7.02 5.20 17.61
N PHE A 294 6.20 4.46 16.92
CA PHE A 294 5.24 3.56 17.54
C PHE A 294 5.20 2.21 16.84
N ARG A 295 4.77 1.22 17.61
CA ARG A 295 4.45 -0.11 17.12
C ARG A 295 3.07 -0.51 17.62
N GLY A 296 2.19 -0.88 16.67
CA GLY A 296 0.93 -1.52 16.99
C GLY A 296 1.14 -2.99 17.34
N TYR A 297 0.26 -3.54 18.14
CA TYR A 297 0.24 -4.96 18.48
C TYR A 297 -1.19 -5.45 18.67
N TYR A 298 -1.35 -6.76 18.76
CA TYR A 298 -2.63 -7.41 18.96
C TYR A 298 -2.84 -7.62 20.47
N ALA A 299 -3.90 -7.01 21.00
CA ALA A 299 -4.36 -7.36 22.35
C ALA A 299 -5.16 -8.66 22.28
N ASP A 300 -5.01 -9.52 23.31
CA ASP A 300 -5.60 -10.87 23.37
C ASP A 300 -7.12 -10.86 23.57
N ASP A 301 -7.81 -9.99 22.83
CA ASP A 301 -9.26 -9.86 22.84
C ASP A 301 -9.87 -10.43 21.55
N THR A 302 -10.81 -11.32 21.70
CA THR A 302 -11.53 -11.97 20.60
C THR A 302 -12.22 -10.93 19.71
N GLY A 303 -11.77 -10.83 18.44
CA GLY A 303 -12.36 -9.98 17.41
C GLY A 303 -11.66 -8.66 17.17
N ASN A 304 -10.61 -8.32 17.94
CA ASN A 304 -9.78 -7.16 17.67
C ASN A 304 -8.75 -7.48 16.57
N SER A 305 -8.42 -6.47 15.79
CA SER A 305 -7.37 -6.50 14.76
C SER A 305 -6.30 -5.50 15.17
N ILE A 306 -5.04 -5.79 14.85
CA ILE A 306 -3.92 -4.87 15.07
C ILE A 306 -4.19 -3.48 14.47
N ILE A 307 -5.01 -3.42 13.42
CA ILE A 307 -5.50 -2.19 12.80
C ILE A 307 -6.91 -2.42 12.26
N THR A 308 -7.75 -1.40 12.34
CA THR A 308 -9.04 -1.35 11.65
C THR A 308 -9.06 -0.11 10.75
N VAL A 309 -9.36 -0.32 9.46
CA VAL A 309 -9.54 0.79 8.52
C VAL A 309 -11.01 0.93 8.17
N THR A 310 -11.57 2.10 8.44
CA THR A 310 -12.96 2.43 8.12
C THR A 310 -13.00 3.45 6.99
N LEU A 311 -13.60 3.09 5.88
CA LEU A 311 -13.83 3.98 4.74
C LEU A 311 -15.34 4.22 4.59
N ILE A 312 -15.74 5.49 4.58
CA ILE A 312 -17.12 5.89 4.29
C ILE A 312 -17.12 6.68 2.98
N ASN A 313 -17.82 6.15 1.99
CA ASN A 313 -17.98 6.79 0.69
C ASN A 313 -19.27 6.38 -0.02
N ASP A 314 -19.41 6.69 -1.32
CA ASP A 314 -20.57 6.40 -2.17
C ASP A 314 -20.41 5.16 -3.08
N VAL A 315 -19.37 4.35 -2.86
CA VAL A 315 -19.17 3.09 -3.58
C VAL A 315 -19.87 1.98 -2.82
N ALA A 316 -20.78 1.27 -3.47
CA ALA A 316 -21.58 0.26 -2.77
C ALA A 316 -20.79 -1.01 -2.40
N THR A 317 -19.80 -1.39 -3.19
CA THR A 317 -19.00 -2.63 -2.98
C THR A 317 -17.58 -2.47 -3.51
N TYR A 318 -16.66 -3.16 -2.84
CA TYR A 318 -15.28 -3.33 -3.28
C TYR A 318 -14.95 -4.81 -3.50
#